data_0352e436b88ed0819a2cba530c3f0faf
#
_entry.id   0352e436b88ed0819a2cba530c3f0faf
#
_cell.length_a   1.000
_cell.length_b   1.000
_cell.length_c   1.000
_cell.angle_alpha   90.00
_cell.angle_beta   90.00
_cell.angle_gamma   90.00
#
_symmetry.space_group_name_H-M   'P 1'
#
loop_
_entity.id
_entity.type
_entity.pdbx_description
1 polymer ?
#
loop_
_entity_poly.entity_id
_entity_poly.type
_entity_poly.pdbx_seq_one_letter_code
_entity_poly.pdbx_strand_id
1 'polypeptide(L)'
;MIKIFILIIILVYLNAAAPASYDMRDYNRVPEFRGTASSTEWSLILNTHLECLYSGGKKALSEQMLLDCCINESGFSTKLMQVSFQWLIKNGVMLESDYPYKGLKSTCKFDINKSVMTIRGYRKLGSVGGSCADEYEMKEFLYETGPLVVGYNGKAIQNYSGGIIDLTEEQCPKTVINRVGLLIGYGTSNGVDYWIVKTIYGKSWGENGCFRIRRGRGTCGINCLVITALVSF
;
A
#
# COMPACT_ATOMS: atom_id res chain seq x y z
N MET A 1 -54.48 11.80 27.20
CA MET A 1 -53.76 11.87 25.91
C MET A 1 -52.30 12.19 26.22
N ILE A 2 -51.45 11.17 26.25
CA ILE A 2 -50.01 11.30 26.55
C ILE A 2 -49.31 11.51 25.22
N LYS A 3 -48.72 12.67 25.00
CA LYS A 3 -47.88 12.96 23.84
C LYS A 3 -46.49 12.32 24.07
N ILE A 4 -46.22 11.26 23.36
CA ILE A 4 -44.87 10.62 23.33
C ILE A 4 -44.03 11.50 22.40
N PHE A 5 -43.08 12.25 22.97
CA PHE A 5 -42.00 12.88 22.22
C PHE A 5 -40.97 11.81 21.82
N ILE A 6 -40.96 11.41 20.58
CA ILE A 6 -39.90 10.59 20.00
C ILE A 6 -38.71 11.53 19.75
N LEU A 7 -37.72 11.46 20.62
CA LEU A 7 -36.44 12.14 20.45
C LEU A 7 -35.63 11.34 19.42
N ILE A 8 -35.63 11.76 18.17
CA ILE A 8 -34.76 11.20 17.13
C ILE A 8 -33.36 11.72 17.41
N ILE A 9 -32.54 10.90 18.07
CA ILE A 9 -31.10 11.15 18.19
C ILE A 9 -30.48 10.84 16.83
N ILE A 10 -30.26 11.87 16.03
CA ILE A 10 -29.44 11.78 14.83
C ILE A 10 -27.99 11.65 15.32
N LEU A 11 -27.48 10.43 15.40
CA LEU A 11 -26.04 10.17 15.55
C LEU A 11 -25.35 10.64 14.28
N VAL A 12 -24.94 11.90 14.27
CA VAL A 12 -23.98 12.41 13.29
C VAL A 12 -22.65 11.76 13.66
N TYR A 13 -22.27 10.72 12.95
CA TYR A 13 -20.88 10.26 12.95
C TYR A 13 -20.06 11.38 12.30
N LEU A 14 -19.52 12.25 13.13
CA LEU A 14 -18.44 13.15 12.72
C LEU A 14 -17.23 12.24 12.45
N ASN A 15 -17.05 11.83 11.21
CA ASN A 15 -15.76 11.32 10.78
C ASN A 15 -14.76 12.45 11.06
N ALA A 16 -13.90 12.26 12.05
CA ALA A 16 -12.85 13.22 12.32
C ALA A 16 -11.97 13.29 11.07
N ALA A 17 -11.80 14.49 10.52
CA ALA A 17 -10.91 14.68 9.39
C ALA A 17 -9.50 14.13 9.71
N ALA A 18 -8.83 13.58 8.71
CA ALA A 18 -7.48 13.05 8.90
C ALA A 18 -6.54 14.12 9.48
N PRO A 19 -5.72 13.78 10.50
CA PRO A 19 -4.86 14.73 11.20
C PRO A 19 -3.84 15.41 10.26
N ALA A 20 -3.16 16.45 10.74
CA ALA A 20 -2.14 17.15 9.95
C ALA A 20 -0.95 16.25 9.56
N SER A 21 -0.61 15.28 10.42
CA SER A 21 0.44 14.27 10.17
C SER A 21 -0.01 12.91 10.67
N TYR A 22 0.46 11.87 10.02
CA TYR A 22 0.18 10.48 10.37
C TYR A 22 1.32 9.59 9.86
N ASP A 23 1.81 8.71 10.74
CA ASP A 23 2.80 7.69 10.37
C ASP A 23 2.39 6.37 11.00
N MET A 24 2.11 5.35 10.19
CA MET A 24 1.68 4.04 10.67
C MET A 24 2.77 3.33 11.50
N ARG A 25 4.03 3.74 11.38
CA ARG A 25 5.14 3.20 12.17
C ARG A 25 5.02 3.55 13.66
N ASP A 26 4.46 4.73 13.97
CA ASP A 26 4.24 5.18 15.36
C ASP A 26 3.27 4.28 16.12
N TYR A 27 2.44 3.53 15.38
CA TYR A 27 1.46 2.60 15.93
C TYR A 27 1.89 1.13 15.81
N ASN A 28 3.14 0.85 15.38
CA ASN A 28 3.65 -0.50 15.11
C ASN A 28 2.76 -1.29 14.12
N ARG A 29 2.23 -0.62 13.09
CA ARG A 29 1.30 -1.22 12.10
C ARG A 29 1.97 -1.60 10.78
N VAL A 30 3.26 -1.37 10.63
CA VAL A 30 4.01 -1.64 9.39
C VAL A 30 5.11 -2.66 9.67
N PRO A 31 4.93 -3.92 9.27
CA PRO A 31 5.94 -4.95 9.45
C PRO A 31 7.15 -4.72 8.53
N GLU A 32 8.26 -5.40 8.83
CA GLU A 32 9.43 -5.40 7.96
C GLU A 32 9.23 -6.39 6.81
N PHE A 33 9.82 -6.08 5.66
CA PHE A 33 9.89 -7.01 4.54
C PHE A 33 10.82 -8.18 4.87
N ARG A 34 10.47 -9.39 4.44
CA ARG A 34 11.29 -10.61 4.64
C ARG A 34 12.37 -10.74 3.58
N GLY A 35 12.23 -10.08 2.45
CA GLY A 35 13.18 -10.09 1.33
C GLY A 35 13.50 -8.70 0.81
N THR A 36 14.52 -8.63 -0.04
CA THR A 36 14.97 -7.36 -0.65
C THR A 36 15.17 -7.48 -2.17
N ALA A 37 14.78 -8.62 -2.78
CA ALA A 37 15.00 -8.86 -4.19
C ALA A 37 14.01 -8.03 -5.05
N SER A 38 14.53 -7.25 -5.98
CA SER A 38 13.71 -6.43 -6.89
C SER A 38 12.78 -7.25 -7.79
N SER A 39 13.12 -8.51 -8.09
CA SER A 39 12.27 -9.44 -8.84
C SER A 39 10.98 -9.83 -8.10
N THR A 40 10.95 -9.66 -6.77
CA THR A 40 9.81 -9.96 -5.90
C THR A 40 9.16 -8.71 -5.31
N GLU A 41 9.51 -7.51 -5.79
CA GLU A 41 9.05 -6.23 -5.26
C GLU A 41 7.53 -6.18 -5.11
N TRP A 42 6.81 -6.64 -6.11
CA TRP A 42 5.34 -6.64 -6.06
C TRP A 42 4.78 -7.54 -4.96
N SER A 43 5.30 -8.78 -4.81
CA SER A 43 4.81 -9.70 -3.77
C SER A 43 5.11 -9.19 -2.37
N LEU A 44 6.28 -8.59 -2.15
CA LEU A 44 6.66 -7.99 -0.88
C LEU A 44 5.74 -6.83 -0.49
N ILE A 45 5.52 -5.91 -1.41
CA ILE A 45 4.65 -4.74 -1.17
C ILE A 45 3.19 -5.18 -0.96
N LEU A 46 2.68 -6.07 -1.81
CA LEU A 46 1.31 -6.57 -1.70
C LEU A 46 1.09 -7.34 -0.39
N ASN A 47 2.03 -8.22 -0.03
CA ASN A 47 1.93 -8.98 1.22
C ASN A 47 1.91 -8.06 2.44
N THR A 48 2.84 -7.10 2.52
CA THR A 48 2.89 -6.15 3.63
C THR A 48 1.62 -5.29 3.70
N HIS A 49 1.07 -4.89 2.54
CA HIS A 49 -0.22 -4.22 2.48
C HIS A 49 -1.34 -5.06 3.12
N LEU A 50 -1.44 -6.34 2.74
CA LEU A 50 -2.44 -7.26 3.28
C LEU A 50 -2.23 -7.53 4.78
N GLU A 51 -0.99 -7.68 5.25
CA GLU A 51 -0.68 -7.84 6.69
C GLU A 51 -1.15 -6.64 7.51
N CYS A 52 -0.94 -5.42 7.00
CA CYS A 52 -1.41 -4.21 7.66
C CYS A 52 -2.94 -4.18 7.76
N LEU A 53 -3.65 -4.57 6.69
CA LEU A 53 -5.13 -4.62 6.68
C LEU A 53 -5.67 -5.76 7.54
N TYR A 54 -5.04 -6.93 7.52
CA TYR A 54 -5.52 -8.11 8.23
C TYR A 54 -5.38 -8.01 9.74
N SER A 55 -4.25 -7.54 10.22
CA SER A 55 -3.93 -7.61 11.65
C SER A 55 -3.23 -6.37 12.18
N GLY A 56 -3.22 -5.26 11.43
CA GLY A 56 -2.39 -4.10 11.74
C GLY A 56 -0.90 -4.45 11.75
N GLY A 57 -0.47 -5.35 10.85
CA GLY A 57 0.92 -5.79 10.73
C GLY A 57 1.42 -6.78 11.79
N LYS A 58 0.53 -7.29 12.66
CA LYS A 58 0.92 -8.18 13.78
C LYS A 58 1.02 -9.64 13.42
N LYS A 59 0.36 -10.09 12.36
CA LYS A 59 0.38 -11.47 11.88
C LYS A 59 1.01 -11.53 10.50
N ALA A 60 2.00 -12.41 10.36
CA ALA A 60 2.72 -12.62 9.11
C ALA A 60 1.88 -13.42 8.09
N LEU A 61 1.66 -12.85 6.93
CA LEU A 61 1.08 -13.52 5.78
C LEU A 61 2.19 -14.05 4.85
N SER A 62 1.86 -14.99 3.97
CA SER A 62 2.85 -15.63 3.12
C SER A 62 3.16 -14.83 1.85
N GLU A 63 4.32 -14.21 1.81
CA GLU A 63 4.90 -13.65 0.57
C GLU A 63 5.17 -14.72 -0.47
N GLN A 64 5.65 -15.90 -0.03
CA GLN A 64 6.00 -17.00 -0.92
C GLN A 64 4.78 -17.52 -1.67
N MET A 65 3.63 -17.60 -0.99
CA MET A 65 2.39 -18.00 -1.62
C MET A 65 2.00 -17.03 -2.76
N LEU A 66 2.12 -15.73 -2.53
CA LEU A 66 1.86 -14.74 -3.59
C LEU A 66 2.83 -14.91 -4.75
N LEU A 67 4.10 -15.11 -4.46
CA LEU A 67 5.13 -15.32 -5.48
C LEU A 67 4.88 -16.59 -6.30
N ASP A 68 4.55 -17.70 -5.66
CA ASP A 68 4.37 -18.98 -6.31
C ASP A 68 3.04 -19.11 -7.06
N CYS A 69 1.97 -18.55 -6.51
CA CYS A 69 0.61 -18.83 -6.97
C CYS A 69 -0.03 -17.67 -7.77
N CYS A 70 0.28 -16.42 -7.42
CA CYS A 70 -0.38 -15.25 -8.01
C CYS A 70 0.43 -14.59 -9.11
N ILE A 71 1.78 -14.77 -9.09
CA ILE A 71 2.71 -13.96 -9.88
C ILE A 71 3.36 -14.82 -10.96
N ASN A 72 2.97 -14.61 -12.21
CA ASN A 72 3.53 -15.36 -13.34
C ASN A 72 4.65 -14.65 -14.09
N GLU A 73 4.92 -13.38 -13.77
CA GLU A 73 5.90 -12.53 -14.45
C GLU A 73 6.84 -11.91 -13.41
N SER A 74 8.08 -11.64 -13.78
CA SER A 74 9.02 -10.88 -12.95
C SER A 74 8.79 -9.37 -13.11
N GLY A 75 9.08 -8.61 -12.05
CA GLY A 75 8.94 -7.16 -12.04
C GLY A 75 7.52 -6.69 -11.69
N PHE A 76 7.16 -5.51 -12.17
CA PHE A 76 5.86 -4.88 -11.92
C PHE A 76 5.16 -4.52 -13.23
N SER A 77 3.87 -4.87 -13.32
CA SER A 77 2.95 -4.40 -14.38
C SER A 77 1.54 -4.22 -13.83
N THR A 78 0.75 -3.37 -14.48
CA THR A 78 -0.67 -3.20 -14.13
C THR A 78 -1.48 -4.48 -14.34
N LYS A 79 -1.08 -5.32 -15.30
CA LYS A 79 -1.67 -6.64 -15.55
C LYS A 79 -1.39 -7.59 -14.40
N LEU A 80 -0.13 -7.65 -13.95
CA LEU A 80 0.28 -8.47 -12.80
C LEU A 80 -0.52 -8.09 -11.55
N MET A 81 -0.68 -6.80 -11.29
CA MET A 81 -1.49 -6.28 -10.21
C MET A 81 -2.94 -6.80 -10.28
N GLN A 82 -3.60 -6.69 -11.44
CA GLN A 82 -4.97 -7.17 -11.61
C GLN A 82 -5.11 -8.67 -11.38
N VAL A 83 -4.20 -9.47 -11.94
CA VAL A 83 -4.18 -10.93 -11.78
C VAL A 83 -4.01 -11.31 -10.31
N SER A 84 -3.12 -10.63 -9.58
CA SER A 84 -2.90 -10.88 -8.14
C SER A 84 -4.16 -10.60 -7.31
N PHE A 85 -4.83 -9.48 -7.55
CA PHE A 85 -6.07 -9.17 -6.83
C PHE A 85 -7.20 -10.12 -7.18
N GLN A 86 -7.37 -10.49 -8.45
CA GLN A 86 -8.37 -11.49 -8.87
C GLN A 86 -8.12 -12.85 -8.21
N TRP A 87 -6.85 -13.24 -8.11
CA TRP A 87 -6.47 -14.48 -7.44
C TRP A 87 -6.82 -14.43 -5.95
N LEU A 88 -6.50 -13.34 -5.25
CA LEU A 88 -6.79 -13.12 -3.84
C LEU A 88 -8.29 -13.08 -3.52
N ILE A 89 -9.11 -12.52 -4.40
CA ILE A 89 -10.57 -12.52 -4.27
C ILE A 89 -11.10 -13.96 -4.28
N LYS A 90 -10.56 -14.80 -5.14
CA LYS A 90 -11.02 -16.19 -5.31
C LYS A 90 -10.50 -17.12 -4.22
N ASN A 91 -9.24 -16.97 -3.82
CA ASN A 91 -8.53 -17.96 -3.03
C ASN A 91 -8.18 -17.47 -1.61
N GLY A 92 -7.87 -16.18 -1.47
CA GLY A 92 -7.40 -15.62 -0.21
C GLY A 92 -5.90 -15.78 0.02
N VAL A 93 -5.46 -15.75 1.27
CA VAL A 93 -4.05 -15.78 1.65
C VAL A 93 -3.80 -16.67 2.87
N MET A 94 -2.65 -17.36 2.90
CA MET A 94 -2.21 -18.21 3.99
C MET A 94 -1.24 -17.45 4.93
N LEU A 95 -1.07 -17.98 6.14
CA LEU A 95 -0.04 -17.49 7.06
C LEU A 95 1.36 -17.88 6.60
N GLU A 96 2.35 -17.10 6.99
CA GLU A 96 3.78 -17.40 6.77
C GLU A 96 4.19 -18.73 7.40
N SER A 97 3.63 -19.08 8.57
CA SER A 97 3.88 -20.38 9.23
C SER A 97 3.43 -21.58 8.42
N ASP A 98 2.39 -21.42 7.58
CA ASP A 98 1.85 -22.50 6.75
C ASP A 98 2.48 -22.57 5.35
N TYR A 99 3.05 -21.47 4.89
CA TYR A 99 3.69 -21.35 3.58
C TYR A 99 4.95 -20.47 3.67
N PRO A 100 6.07 -21.01 4.20
CA PRO A 100 7.26 -20.22 4.52
C PRO A 100 7.98 -19.61 3.33
N TYR A 101 8.58 -18.44 3.54
CA TYR A 101 9.37 -17.71 2.54
C TYR A 101 10.64 -18.44 2.14
N LYS A 102 10.92 -18.50 0.84
CA LYS A 102 12.11 -19.14 0.23
C LYS A 102 12.89 -18.17 -0.66
N GLY A 103 12.29 -17.04 -1.03
CA GLY A 103 12.90 -16.00 -1.85
C GLY A 103 12.98 -16.31 -3.34
N LEU A 104 12.66 -17.51 -3.77
CA LEU A 104 12.66 -17.95 -5.16
C LEU A 104 11.31 -18.57 -5.51
N LYS A 105 10.81 -18.24 -6.72
CA LYS A 105 9.55 -18.80 -7.22
C LYS A 105 9.64 -20.32 -7.35
N SER A 106 8.60 -21.00 -6.88
CA SER A 106 8.45 -22.46 -6.97
C SER A 106 7.02 -22.84 -7.38
N THR A 107 6.74 -24.15 -7.39
CA THR A 107 5.39 -24.66 -7.66
C THR A 107 4.42 -24.20 -6.57
N CYS A 108 3.25 -23.69 -6.98
CA CYS A 108 2.19 -23.29 -6.06
C CYS A 108 1.69 -24.49 -5.24
N LYS A 109 1.65 -24.33 -3.91
CA LYS A 109 1.17 -25.31 -2.92
C LYS A 109 0.04 -24.73 -2.06
N PHE A 110 -0.76 -23.87 -2.65
CA PHE A 110 -1.88 -23.24 -1.94
C PHE A 110 -2.89 -24.28 -1.46
N ASP A 111 -3.33 -24.13 -0.20
CA ASP A 111 -4.37 -24.93 0.42
C ASP A 111 -5.49 -24.02 0.90
N ILE A 112 -6.68 -24.14 0.31
CA ILE A 112 -7.83 -23.30 0.64
C ILE A 112 -8.27 -23.45 2.10
N ASN A 113 -8.05 -24.63 2.72
CA ASN A 113 -8.43 -24.87 4.12
C ASN A 113 -7.50 -24.13 5.11
N LYS A 114 -6.37 -23.62 4.65
CA LYS A 114 -5.41 -22.83 5.41
C LYS A 114 -5.48 -21.33 5.09
N SER A 115 -6.41 -20.93 4.24
CA SER A 115 -6.63 -19.51 3.95
C SER A 115 -7.21 -18.81 5.19
N VAL A 116 -6.58 -17.73 5.62
CA VAL A 116 -6.96 -17.00 6.84
C VAL A 116 -7.68 -15.69 6.54
N MET A 117 -7.62 -15.22 5.30
CA MET A 117 -8.25 -13.98 4.86
C MET A 117 -8.54 -14.03 3.37
N THR A 118 -9.69 -13.54 2.96
CA THR A 118 -10.03 -13.21 1.58
C THR A 118 -10.25 -11.71 1.43
N ILE A 119 -10.18 -11.20 0.21
CA ILE A 119 -10.56 -9.82 -0.08
C ILE A 119 -11.84 -9.83 -0.92
N ARG A 120 -12.73 -8.86 -0.69
CA ARG A 120 -13.98 -8.72 -1.47
C ARG A 120 -13.78 -8.08 -2.82
N GLY A 121 -12.66 -7.40 -2.98
CA GLY A 121 -12.32 -6.62 -4.15
C GLY A 121 -11.11 -5.75 -3.90
N TYR A 122 -10.91 -4.78 -4.78
CA TYR A 122 -9.90 -3.76 -4.62
C TYR A 122 -10.41 -2.43 -5.18
N ARG A 123 -9.94 -1.32 -4.62
CA ARG A 123 -10.26 0.01 -5.09
C ARG A 123 -9.03 0.64 -5.74
N LYS A 124 -9.20 1.18 -6.93
CA LYS A 124 -8.22 2.04 -7.59
C LYS A 124 -8.65 3.48 -7.36
N LEU A 125 -7.79 4.26 -6.72
CA LEU A 125 -7.96 5.72 -6.58
C LEU A 125 -7.36 6.44 -7.77
N GLY A 126 -6.22 5.93 -8.31
CA GLY A 126 -5.58 6.42 -9.53
C GLY A 126 -5.13 5.27 -10.43
N SER A 127 -5.07 5.48 -11.74
CA SER A 127 -4.68 4.46 -12.71
C SER A 127 -3.73 5.02 -13.78
N VAL A 128 -2.71 4.23 -14.14
CA VAL A 128 -1.78 4.56 -15.24
C VAL A 128 -2.55 4.70 -16.54
N GLY A 129 -2.34 5.80 -17.24
CA GLY A 129 -3.04 6.11 -18.50
C GLY A 129 -4.48 6.59 -18.30
N GLY A 130 -4.96 6.70 -17.06
CA GLY A 130 -6.24 7.28 -16.67
C GLY A 130 -6.04 8.52 -15.80
N SER A 131 -7.04 8.85 -14.99
CA SER A 131 -6.96 9.95 -14.03
C SER A 131 -6.05 9.56 -12.85
N CYS A 132 -5.13 10.45 -12.47
CA CYS A 132 -4.41 10.33 -11.20
C CYS A 132 -5.36 10.63 -10.05
N ALA A 133 -5.11 10.03 -8.88
CA ALA A 133 -5.91 10.24 -7.68
C ALA A 133 -5.80 11.68 -7.17
N ASP A 134 -6.86 12.15 -6.54
CA ASP A 134 -6.79 13.33 -5.67
C ASP A 134 -5.99 12.97 -4.42
N GLU A 135 -4.92 13.71 -4.16
CA GLU A 135 -4.05 13.46 -3.02
C GLU A 135 -4.71 13.78 -1.67
N TYR A 136 -5.78 14.58 -1.66
CA TYR A 136 -6.61 14.76 -0.48
C TYR A 136 -7.42 13.47 -0.19
N GLU A 137 -8.06 12.88 -1.20
CA GLU A 137 -8.76 11.60 -1.07
C GLU A 137 -7.80 10.48 -0.60
N MET A 138 -6.58 10.43 -1.15
CA MET A 138 -5.54 9.48 -0.71
C MET A 138 -5.21 9.64 0.77
N LYS A 139 -5.12 10.87 1.28
CA LYS A 139 -4.83 11.17 2.68
C LYS A 139 -5.91 10.63 3.61
N GLU A 140 -7.18 10.93 3.30
CA GLU A 140 -8.33 10.44 4.07
C GLU A 140 -8.38 8.91 4.05
N PHE A 141 -8.21 8.31 2.86
CA PHE A 141 -8.19 6.85 2.70
C PHE A 141 -7.10 6.17 3.51
N LEU A 142 -5.87 6.70 3.48
CA LEU A 142 -4.74 6.17 4.25
C LEU A 142 -5.04 6.19 5.76
N TYR A 143 -5.63 7.25 6.24
CA TYR A 143 -5.95 7.40 7.66
C TYR A 143 -7.10 6.47 8.11
N GLU A 144 -8.16 6.41 7.31
CA GLU A 144 -9.38 5.66 7.66
C GLU A 144 -9.26 4.16 7.44
N THR A 145 -8.58 3.73 6.36
CA THR A 145 -8.59 2.33 5.93
C THR A 145 -7.27 1.62 6.10
N GLY A 146 -6.15 2.33 6.04
CA GLY A 146 -4.81 1.75 6.13
C GLY A 146 -3.94 2.07 4.92
N PRO A 147 -2.78 1.41 4.76
CA PRO A 147 -1.78 1.77 3.77
C PRO A 147 -2.31 1.60 2.34
N LEU A 148 -1.73 2.38 1.42
CA LEU A 148 -2.05 2.29 0.00
C LEU A 148 -0.84 1.75 -0.77
N VAL A 149 -1.07 0.86 -1.71
CA VAL A 149 -0.03 0.51 -2.70
C VAL A 149 0.01 1.62 -3.73
N VAL A 150 1.19 2.20 -3.92
CA VAL A 150 1.42 3.30 -4.88
C VAL A 150 2.50 2.94 -5.88
N GLY A 151 2.26 3.30 -7.14
CA GLY A 151 3.29 3.27 -8.16
C GLY A 151 3.96 4.62 -8.31
N TYR A 152 5.23 4.63 -8.72
CA TYR A 152 5.98 5.86 -8.96
C TYR A 152 7.11 5.66 -9.96
N ASN A 153 7.64 6.77 -10.45
CA ASN A 153 8.84 6.77 -11.28
C ASN A 153 10.07 6.56 -10.40
N GLY A 154 10.79 5.43 -10.61
CA GLY A 154 11.96 5.06 -9.83
C GLY A 154 13.14 6.06 -9.91
N LYS A 155 13.10 7.00 -10.87
CA LYS A 155 14.06 8.11 -10.90
C LYS A 155 13.99 8.96 -9.62
N ALA A 156 12.84 9.02 -8.97
CA ALA A 156 12.64 9.73 -7.71
C ALA A 156 13.62 9.30 -6.61
N ILE A 157 13.93 8.00 -6.55
CA ILE A 157 14.70 7.41 -5.46
C ILE A 157 16.12 7.00 -5.85
N GLN A 158 16.55 7.24 -7.09
CA GLN A 158 17.82 6.73 -7.62
C GLN A 158 19.05 7.14 -6.77
N ASN A 159 19.04 8.34 -6.22
CA ASN A 159 20.13 8.88 -5.38
C ASN A 159 19.60 9.36 -4.02
N TYR A 160 18.52 8.75 -3.54
CA TYR A 160 17.88 9.21 -2.32
C TYR A 160 18.71 8.84 -1.08
N SER A 161 19.05 9.84 -0.29
CA SER A 161 19.74 9.70 1.00
C SER A 161 18.98 10.34 2.17
N GLY A 162 17.88 11.06 1.88
CA GLY A 162 17.04 11.72 2.88
C GLY A 162 16.39 13.00 2.36
N GLY A 163 15.49 13.56 3.15
CA GLY A 163 14.76 14.79 2.82
C GLY A 163 13.48 14.56 2.01
N ILE A 164 12.85 15.64 1.54
CA ILE A 164 11.63 15.56 0.73
C ILE A 164 12.00 15.66 -0.75
N ILE A 165 11.69 14.62 -1.51
CA ILE A 165 11.84 14.62 -2.97
C ILE A 165 10.82 15.61 -3.56
N ASP A 166 11.30 16.65 -4.22
CA ASP A 166 10.47 17.67 -4.89
C ASP A 166 11.00 17.90 -6.31
N LEU A 167 10.81 16.93 -7.18
CA LEU A 167 11.22 16.97 -8.58
C LEU A 167 10.11 17.52 -9.47
N THR A 168 10.49 18.26 -10.51
CA THR A 168 9.55 18.76 -11.52
C THR A 168 9.11 17.62 -12.46
N GLU A 169 8.06 17.84 -13.23
CA GLU A 169 7.59 16.90 -14.26
C GLU A 169 8.67 16.57 -15.31
N GLU A 170 9.51 17.55 -15.67
CA GLU A 170 10.62 17.34 -16.59
C GLU A 170 11.72 16.44 -16.00
N GLN A 171 11.99 16.61 -14.70
CA GLN A 171 13.00 15.83 -14.00
C GLN A 171 12.52 14.40 -13.73
N CYS A 172 11.24 14.22 -13.45
CA CYS A 172 10.64 12.95 -13.03
C CYS A 172 9.21 12.82 -13.59
N PRO A 173 9.05 12.43 -14.86
CA PRO A 173 7.75 12.34 -15.51
C PRO A 173 6.79 11.38 -14.79
N LYS A 174 5.58 11.85 -14.51
CA LYS A 174 4.53 11.06 -13.84
C LYS A 174 3.93 9.96 -14.70
N THR A 175 4.15 10.00 -16.01
CA THR A 175 3.70 8.97 -16.94
C THR A 175 4.54 7.69 -16.89
N VAL A 176 5.73 7.76 -16.30
CA VAL A 176 6.65 6.62 -16.16
C VAL A 176 6.49 6.00 -14.79
N ILE A 177 5.67 4.97 -14.68
CA ILE A 177 5.48 4.20 -13.43
C ILE A 177 6.19 2.87 -13.59
N ASN A 178 7.33 2.70 -12.90
CA ASN A 178 8.17 1.52 -12.99
C ASN A 178 8.65 0.96 -11.65
N ARG A 179 8.17 1.52 -10.54
CA ARG A 179 8.38 1.05 -9.16
C ARG A 179 7.07 1.08 -8.40
N VAL A 180 7.00 0.29 -7.35
CA VAL A 180 5.91 0.28 -6.38
C VAL A 180 6.44 0.46 -4.98
N GLY A 181 5.60 0.99 -4.10
CA GLY A 181 5.88 1.16 -2.69
C GLY A 181 4.61 1.13 -1.87
N LEU A 182 4.78 1.11 -0.57
CA LEU A 182 3.67 1.16 0.37
C LEU A 182 3.60 2.56 0.99
N LEU A 183 2.55 3.30 0.67
CA LEU A 183 2.25 4.60 1.27
C LEU A 183 1.74 4.36 2.69
N ILE A 184 2.50 4.81 3.69
CA ILE A 184 2.27 4.51 5.11
C ILE A 184 2.09 5.74 5.99
N GLY A 185 2.25 6.93 5.42
CA GLY A 185 2.12 8.15 6.21
C GLY A 185 2.23 9.42 5.38
N TYR A 186 2.02 10.53 6.06
CA TYR A 186 2.14 11.88 5.53
C TYR A 186 2.44 12.89 6.65
N GLY A 187 2.94 14.05 6.27
CA GLY A 187 3.19 15.14 7.19
C GLY A 187 3.54 16.43 6.47
N THR A 188 4.00 17.41 7.24
CA THR A 188 4.49 18.69 6.75
C THR A 188 5.82 19.00 7.42
N SER A 189 6.80 19.44 6.66
CA SER A 189 8.10 19.89 7.18
C SER A 189 8.53 21.17 6.46
N ASN A 190 8.85 22.22 7.21
CA ASN A 190 9.21 23.54 6.67
C ASN A 190 8.20 24.07 5.63
N GLY A 191 6.90 23.88 5.89
CA GLY A 191 5.82 24.30 4.98
C GLY A 191 5.65 23.44 3.72
N VAL A 192 6.38 22.33 3.59
CA VAL A 192 6.24 21.38 2.48
C VAL A 192 5.53 20.13 2.95
N ASP A 193 4.37 19.87 2.36
CA ASP A 193 3.62 18.64 2.58
C ASP A 193 4.28 17.46 1.88
N TYR A 194 4.30 16.30 2.55
CA TYR A 194 4.94 15.10 2.00
C TYR A 194 4.17 13.81 2.30
N TRP A 195 4.45 12.81 1.50
CA TRP A 195 4.12 11.41 1.72
C TRP A 195 5.31 10.65 2.30
N ILE A 196 5.05 9.60 3.09
CA ILE A 196 6.03 8.61 3.55
C ILE A 196 5.75 7.31 2.82
N VAL A 197 6.73 6.84 2.04
CA VAL A 197 6.61 5.63 1.24
C VAL A 197 7.66 4.63 1.66
N LYS A 198 7.24 3.44 2.10
CA LYS A 198 8.10 2.31 2.44
C LYS A 198 8.51 1.56 1.18
N THR A 199 9.81 1.24 1.08
CA THR A 199 10.41 0.49 -0.02
C THR A 199 10.95 -0.86 0.44
N ILE A 200 11.33 -1.73 -0.50
CA ILE A 200 11.90 -3.05 -0.23
C ILE A 200 13.41 -3.04 0.09
N TYR A 201 14.06 -1.88 0.11
CA TYR A 201 15.54 -1.80 0.21
C TYR A 201 16.10 -2.00 1.63
N GLY A 202 15.23 -2.26 2.61
CA GLY A 202 15.64 -2.52 4.01
C GLY A 202 15.92 -1.24 4.81
N LYS A 203 16.09 -1.42 6.13
CA LYS A 203 16.21 -0.29 7.10
C LYS A 203 17.43 0.59 6.90
N SER A 204 18.52 0.07 6.32
CA SER A 204 19.74 0.84 6.09
C SER A 204 19.64 1.82 4.92
N TRP A 205 18.58 1.72 4.10
CA TRP A 205 18.37 2.58 2.96
C TRP A 205 17.45 3.76 3.32
N GLY A 206 17.78 4.94 2.78
CA GLY A 206 16.97 6.15 2.93
C GLY A 206 16.67 6.49 4.40
N GLU A 207 15.42 6.78 4.70
CA GLU A 207 14.93 7.09 6.05
C GLU A 207 14.29 5.84 6.68
N ASN A 208 15.13 4.93 7.19
CA ASN A 208 14.69 3.64 7.76
C ASN A 208 13.86 2.79 6.78
N GLY A 209 14.34 2.64 5.53
CA GLY A 209 13.65 1.88 4.48
C GLY A 209 12.53 2.63 3.79
N CYS A 210 12.39 3.93 4.08
CA CYS A 210 11.38 4.79 3.50
C CYS A 210 12.01 5.99 2.77
N PHE A 211 11.20 6.64 1.95
CA PHE A 211 11.51 7.97 1.43
C PHE A 211 10.33 8.92 1.64
N ARG A 212 10.62 10.22 1.66
CA ARG A 212 9.60 11.26 1.64
C ARG A 212 9.54 11.90 0.28
N ILE A 213 8.33 12.12 -0.21
CA ILE A 213 8.07 12.75 -1.51
C ILE A 213 6.98 13.80 -1.37
N ARG A 214 7.14 14.92 -2.06
CA ARG A 214 6.20 16.04 -1.98
C ARG A 214 4.78 15.60 -2.34
N ARG A 215 3.83 15.99 -1.48
CA ARG A 215 2.39 15.79 -1.63
C ARG A 215 1.74 17.03 -2.26
N GLY A 216 0.65 16.82 -3.01
CA GLY A 216 -0.18 17.88 -3.59
C GLY A 216 0.19 18.28 -5.03
N ARG A 217 1.16 17.57 -5.67
CA ARG A 217 1.59 17.85 -7.05
C ARG A 217 1.68 16.61 -7.93
N GLY A 218 1.41 15.42 -7.40
CA GLY A 218 1.61 14.17 -8.12
C GLY A 218 3.07 13.91 -8.47
N THR A 219 4.01 14.35 -7.62
CA THR A 219 5.46 14.26 -7.86
C THR A 219 5.85 12.83 -8.25
N CYS A 220 6.55 12.68 -9.38
CA CYS A 220 6.98 11.39 -9.95
C CYS A 220 5.84 10.37 -10.13
N GLY A 221 4.60 10.83 -10.30
CA GLY A 221 3.43 9.98 -10.54
C GLY A 221 2.92 9.23 -9.32
N ILE A 222 3.30 9.65 -8.09
CA ILE A 222 2.94 8.96 -6.83
C ILE A 222 1.43 8.75 -6.64
N ASN A 223 0.61 9.55 -7.30
CA ASN A 223 -0.84 9.47 -7.28
C ASN A 223 -1.46 8.86 -8.54
N CYS A 224 -0.66 8.48 -9.54
CA CYS A 224 -1.17 7.97 -10.83
C CYS A 224 -1.35 6.44 -10.87
N LEU A 225 -0.87 5.73 -9.87
CA LEU A 225 -1.22 4.35 -9.59
C LEU A 225 -1.41 4.18 -8.09
N VAL A 226 -2.66 4.14 -7.66
CA VAL A 226 -3.00 4.03 -6.23
C VAL A 226 -4.08 2.98 -6.07
N ILE A 227 -3.82 1.98 -5.22
CA ILE A 227 -4.72 0.85 -5.04
C ILE A 227 -4.72 0.37 -3.58
N THR A 228 -5.87 -0.11 -3.14
CA THR A 228 -6.03 -0.81 -1.86
C THR A 228 -6.96 -2.01 -1.99
N ALA A 229 -6.71 -3.06 -1.19
CA ALA A 229 -7.62 -4.18 -1.05
C ALA A 229 -8.83 -3.79 -0.20
N LEU A 230 -9.99 -4.35 -0.54
CA LEU A 230 -11.20 -4.26 0.28
C LEU A 230 -11.35 -5.56 1.06
N VAL A 231 -10.99 -5.52 2.34
CA VAL A 231 -11.10 -6.67 3.25
C VAL A 231 -12.50 -6.77 3.86
N SER A 232 -12.92 -8.00 4.19
CA SER A 232 -14.08 -8.25 5.06
C SER A 232 -13.58 -8.93 6.33
N PHE A 233 -13.99 -8.40 7.43
CA PHE A 233 -13.84 -8.99 8.75
C PHE A 233 -15.14 -9.67 9.15
#